data_63dcac924ee4266192f2dd130ac2d06a
#
_entry.id   63dcac924ee4266192f2dd130ac2d06a
#
_cell.length_a   1.000
_cell.length_b   1.000
_cell.length_c   1.000
_cell.angle_alpha   90.00
_cell.angle_beta   90.00
_cell.angle_gamma   90.00
#
_symmetry.space_group_name_H-M   'P 1'
#
loop_
_entity.id
_entity.type
_entity.pdbx_description
1 polymer ?
#
loop_
_entity_poly.entity_id
_entity_poly.type
_entity_poly.pdbx_seq_one_letter_code
_entity_poly.pdbx_strand_id
1 'polypeptide(L)'
;RDYVEFDVPLREVADRLAVSTCEVERISRRGVPDVDGNLGRFVVGHVAEAGKHPNADRLQLCQVDVGEGEPRQIVCGAWNFGPGATVAVALPGAVLPDGRRLERAKLRGTVSDGMILSERELELGDDHAGIHVLADGPEAGTPLVDVLPLAEEILELEVTGNRPDLLAVYGIAREVAALFGGELRPMPGEEPELTGEERPHVAIEDL
;
A
#
# COMPACT_ATOMS: atom_id res chain seq x y z
N ARG A 1 0.82 11.85 4.37
CA ARG A 1 -0.12 12.25 5.45
C ARG A 1 0.36 11.85 6.86
N ASP A 2 1.44 11.09 6.97
CA ASP A 2 1.96 10.65 8.28
C ASP A 2 2.42 11.81 9.16
N TYR A 3 2.88 12.90 8.57
CA TYR A 3 3.44 14.04 9.27
C TYR A 3 2.55 15.28 9.29
N VAL A 4 1.62 15.40 8.34
CA VAL A 4 0.71 16.54 8.25
C VAL A 4 -0.62 16.12 7.63
N GLU A 5 -1.72 16.56 8.24
CA GLU A 5 -3.05 16.40 7.67
C GLU A 5 -3.42 17.61 6.82
N PHE A 6 -4.04 17.34 5.69
CA PHE A 6 -4.63 18.36 4.83
C PHE A 6 -5.86 17.79 4.12
N ASP A 7 -6.85 18.63 3.93
CA ASP A 7 -8.16 18.25 3.36
C ASP A 7 -8.38 18.92 1.99
N VAL A 8 -7.33 18.93 1.18
CA VAL A 8 -7.40 19.42 -0.19
C VAL A 8 -6.88 18.36 -1.15
N PRO A 9 -7.32 18.38 -2.42
CA PRO A 9 -6.80 17.47 -3.44
C PRO A 9 -5.28 17.63 -3.61
N LEU A 10 -4.56 16.52 -3.85
CA LEU A 10 -3.11 16.55 -4.05
C LEU A 10 -2.68 17.50 -5.17
N ARG A 11 -3.53 17.68 -6.17
CA ARG A 11 -3.30 18.67 -7.25
C ARG A 11 -3.17 20.09 -6.71
N GLU A 12 -4.00 20.48 -5.75
CA GLU A 12 -3.93 21.81 -5.14
C GLU A 12 -2.64 21.96 -4.31
N VAL A 13 -2.23 20.89 -3.61
CA VAL A 13 -0.95 20.87 -2.91
C VAL A 13 0.20 21.06 -3.89
N ALA A 14 0.19 20.35 -5.01
CA ALA A 14 1.19 20.48 -6.06
C ALA A 14 1.28 21.90 -6.62
N ASP A 15 0.13 22.48 -6.97
CA ASP A 15 0.06 23.83 -7.55
C ASP A 15 0.59 24.89 -6.56
N ARG A 16 0.31 24.73 -5.26
CA ARG A 16 0.81 25.65 -4.21
C ARG A 16 2.31 25.48 -3.98
N LEU A 17 2.81 24.26 -3.92
CA LEU A 17 4.25 23.98 -3.79
C LEU A 17 5.03 24.54 -4.99
N ALA A 18 4.53 24.34 -6.21
CA ALA A 18 5.17 24.82 -7.42
C ALA A 18 5.34 26.35 -7.46
N VAL A 19 4.42 27.09 -6.85
CA VAL A 19 4.48 28.57 -6.84
C VAL A 19 5.38 29.11 -5.70
N SER A 20 5.46 28.40 -4.58
CA SER A 20 6.02 28.98 -3.35
C SER A 20 7.28 28.28 -2.81
N THR A 21 7.55 27.04 -3.24
CA THR A 21 8.52 26.19 -2.53
C THR A 21 9.51 25.51 -3.46
N CYS A 22 9.05 24.63 -4.35
CA CYS A 22 9.88 23.84 -5.27
C CYS A 22 9.09 23.41 -6.50
N GLU A 23 9.78 23.03 -7.56
CA GLU A 23 9.15 22.55 -8.77
C GLU A 23 8.50 21.18 -8.54
N VAL A 24 7.28 21.02 -9.07
CA VAL A 24 6.57 19.73 -9.09
C VAL A 24 6.70 19.16 -10.48
N GLU A 25 7.56 18.16 -10.65
CA GLU A 25 7.78 17.54 -11.95
C GLU A 25 6.59 16.72 -12.41
N ARG A 26 6.01 15.94 -11.49
CA ARG A 26 4.93 15.03 -11.84
C ARG A 26 4.06 14.65 -10.64
N ILE A 27 2.79 14.38 -10.91
CA ILE A 27 1.89 13.65 -10.03
C ILE A 27 1.67 12.29 -10.68
N SER A 28 2.03 11.23 -9.99
CA SER A 28 1.82 9.85 -10.41
C SER A 28 0.91 9.11 -9.44
N ARG A 29 0.30 8.03 -9.90
CA ARG A 29 -0.49 7.12 -9.06
C ARG A 29 0.17 5.76 -9.09
N ARG A 30 0.17 5.11 -7.93
CA ARG A 30 0.68 3.76 -7.75
C ARG A 30 -0.38 2.89 -7.10
N GLY A 31 -0.38 1.60 -7.45
CA GLY A 31 -1.26 0.61 -6.88
C GLY A 31 -2.59 0.47 -7.62
N VAL A 32 -3.60 0.04 -6.90
CA VAL A 32 -4.92 -0.27 -7.46
C VAL A 32 -5.62 1.00 -7.94
N PRO A 33 -6.17 1.03 -9.18
CA PRO A 33 -6.91 2.18 -9.67
C PRO A 33 -8.14 2.49 -8.80
N ASP A 34 -8.23 3.71 -8.28
CA ASP A 34 -9.38 4.20 -7.52
C ASP A 34 -10.41 4.83 -8.48
N VAL A 35 -11.15 3.99 -9.18
CA VAL A 35 -12.17 4.37 -10.15
C VAL A 35 -13.41 3.49 -9.98
N ASP A 36 -14.59 4.07 -10.09
CA ASP A 36 -15.88 3.36 -10.11
C ASP A 36 -16.07 2.35 -8.94
N GLY A 37 -15.56 2.69 -7.75
CA GLY A 37 -15.64 1.84 -6.56
C GLY A 37 -14.76 0.58 -6.64
N ASN A 38 -13.73 0.59 -7.46
CA ASN A 38 -12.83 -0.54 -7.66
C ASN A 38 -12.14 -0.98 -6.35
N LEU A 39 -11.73 -0.05 -5.49
CA LEU A 39 -11.08 -0.38 -4.21
C LEU A 39 -11.96 -1.26 -3.31
N GLY A 40 -13.27 -1.10 -3.33
CA GLY A 40 -14.20 -1.95 -2.59
C GLY A 40 -14.29 -3.40 -3.09
N ARG A 41 -13.63 -3.74 -4.20
CA ARG A 41 -13.52 -5.11 -4.71
C ARG A 41 -12.27 -5.84 -4.23
N PHE A 42 -11.44 -5.16 -3.46
CA PHE A 42 -10.27 -5.73 -2.81
C PHE A 42 -10.56 -5.87 -1.33
N VAL A 43 -10.59 -7.10 -0.84
CA VAL A 43 -11.02 -7.41 0.52
C VAL A 43 -10.05 -8.36 1.21
N VAL A 44 -10.12 -8.38 2.52
CA VAL A 44 -9.47 -9.39 3.36
C VAL A 44 -10.22 -10.71 3.21
N GLY A 45 -9.50 -11.80 2.99
CA GLY A 45 -10.03 -13.14 2.96
C GLY A 45 -9.41 -14.04 4.02
N HIS A 46 -10.23 -14.91 4.63
CA HIS A 46 -9.75 -15.96 5.51
C HIS A 46 -9.84 -17.31 4.79
N VAL A 47 -8.73 -18.02 4.69
CA VAL A 47 -8.66 -19.33 4.04
C VAL A 47 -9.23 -20.39 4.99
N ALA A 48 -10.45 -20.82 4.74
CA ALA A 48 -11.09 -21.89 5.51
C ALA A 48 -10.52 -23.26 5.15
N GLU A 49 -10.34 -23.51 3.85
CA GLU A 49 -9.78 -24.77 3.34
C GLU A 49 -8.81 -24.47 2.20
N ALA A 50 -7.74 -25.27 2.11
CA ALA A 50 -6.81 -25.26 1.00
C ALA A 50 -6.35 -26.70 0.73
N GLY A 51 -6.42 -27.12 -0.52
CA GLY A 51 -6.05 -28.46 -0.91
C GLY A 51 -5.56 -28.53 -2.35
N LYS A 52 -4.96 -29.65 -2.71
CA LYS A 52 -4.45 -29.88 -4.07
C LYS A 52 -5.60 -29.82 -5.08
N HIS A 53 -5.40 -29.11 -6.19
CA HIS A 53 -6.36 -29.06 -7.28
C HIS A 53 -6.51 -30.44 -7.94
N PRO A 54 -7.75 -30.94 -8.22
CA PRO A 54 -7.95 -32.30 -8.71
C PRO A 54 -7.32 -32.59 -10.07
N ASN A 55 -7.15 -31.58 -10.92
CA ASN A 55 -6.67 -31.72 -12.29
C ASN A 55 -5.39 -30.93 -12.59
N ALA A 56 -4.65 -30.47 -11.55
CA ALA A 56 -3.43 -29.69 -11.75
C ALA A 56 -2.49 -29.75 -10.52
N ASP A 57 -1.32 -30.35 -10.72
CA ASP A 57 -0.36 -30.56 -9.62
C ASP A 57 0.27 -29.29 -9.03
N ARG A 58 0.26 -28.19 -9.79
CA ARG A 58 0.85 -26.91 -9.40
C ARG A 58 -0.17 -25.90 -8.87
N LEU A 59 -1.42 -26.32 -8.72
CA LEU A 59 -2.49 -25.46 -8.24
C LEU A 59 -3.09 -26.03 -6.97
N GLN A 60 -3.58 -25.15 -6.11
CA GLN A 60 -4.44 -25.51 -5.00
C GLN A 60 -5.83 -24.91 -5.18
N LEU A 61 -6.79 -25.58 -4.60
CA LEU A 61 -8.18 -25.17 -4.53
C LEU A 61 -8.46 -24.71 -3.12
N CYS A 62 -8.87 -23.45 -2.98
CA CYS A 62 -9.10 -22.81 -1.71
C CYS A 62 -10.58 -22.48 -1.53
N GLN A 63 -11.08 -22.61 -0.30
CA GLN A 63 -12.34 -22.02 0.15
C GLN A 63 -11.99 -20.81 1.01
N VAL A 64 -12.36 -19.62 0.57
CA VAL A 64 -11.96 -18.36 1.19
C VAL A 64 -13.20 -17.59 1.61
N ASP A 65 -13.33 -17.37 2.91
CA ASP A 65 -14.32 -16.47 3.46
C ASP A 65 -13.92 -15.02 3.18
N VAL A 66 -14.81 -14.28 2.54
CA VAL A 66 -14.65 -12.86 2.19
C VAL A 66 -15.72 -11.98 2.84
N GLY A 67 -16.36 -12.48 3.91
CA GLY A 67 -17.39 -11.75 4.66
C GLY A 67 -18.79 -11.77 4.03
N GLU A 68 -19.03 -12.61 3.00
CA GLU A 68 -20.32 -12.68 2.31
C GLU A 68 -21.22 -13.85 2.76
N GLY A 69 -20.83 -14.54 3.81
CA GLY A 69 -21.58 -15.66 4.41
C GLY A 69 -21.19 -17.03 3.87
N GLU A 70 -21.03 -17.22 2.56
CA GLU A 70 -20.52 -18.45 1.98
C GLU A 70 -19.09 -18.27 1.44
N PRO A 71 -18.17 -19.19 1.75
CA PRO A 71 -16.81 -19.10 1.23
C PRO A 71 -16.77 -19.15 -0.30
N ARG A 72 -15.90 -18.33 -0.88
CA ARG A 72 -15.65 -18.36 -2.33
C ARG A 72 -14.61 -19.40 -2.67
N GLN A 73 -14.86 -20.15 -3.74
CA GLN A 73 -13.91 -21.07 -4.30
C GLN A 73 -12.90 -20.32 -5.15
N ILE A 74 -11.61 -20.37 -4.79
CA ILE A 74 -10.53 -19.71 -5.52
C ILE A 74 -9.43 -20.71 -5.85
N VAL A 75 -8.96 -20.70 -7.09
CA VAL A 75 -7.82 -21.49 -7.55
C VAL A 75 -6.57 -20.62 -7.45
N CYS A 76 -5.54 -21.11 -6.75
CA CYS A 76 -4.28 -20.38 -6.51
C CYS A 76 -3.07 -21.23 -6.91
N GLY A 77 -2.04 -20.58 -7.47
CA GLY A 77 -0.77 -21.21 -7.83
C GLY A 77 0.30 -21.16 -6.75
N ALA A 78 0.11 -20.34 -5.73
CA ALA A 78 1.06 -20.19 -4.63
C ALA A 78 0.84 -21.27 -3.57
N TRP A 79 1.91 -21.60 -2.81
CA TRP A 79 1.92 -22.65 -1.78
C TRP A 79 2.50 -22.16 -0.45
N ASN A 80 2.70 -20.86 -0.32
CA ASN A 80 3.24 -20.24 0.91
C ASN A 80 2.19 -19.98 1.99
N PHE A 81 0.97 -20.49 1.82
CA PHE A 81 -0.14 -20.35 2.76
C PHE A 81 -0.98 -21.63 2.84
N GLY A 82 -1.86 -21.72 3.82
CA GLY A 82 -2.76 -22.85 4.04
C GLY A 82 -4.01 -22.45 4.81
N PRO A 83 -4.81 -23.40 5.29
CA PRO A 83 -5.97 -23.12 6.13
C PRO A 83 -5.61 -22.28 7.35
N GLY A 84 -6.45 -21.29 7.68
CA GLY A 84 -6.23 -20.32 8.74
C GLY A 84 -5.44 -19.09 8.33
N ALA A 85 -4.90 -19.02 7.11
CA ALA A 85 -4.19 -17.84 6.63
C ALA A 85 -5.17 -16.70 6.31
N THR A 86 -4.75 -15.46 6.61
CA THR A 86 -5.41 -14.23 6.18
C THR A 86 -4.70 -13.69 4.95
N VAL A 87 -5.45 -13.39 3.91
CA VAL A 87 -4.92 -13.12 2.57
C VAL A 87 -5.60 -11.93 1.90
N ALA A 88 -4.90 -11.29 0.97
CA ALA A 88 -5.49 -10.26 0.12
C ALA A 88 -6.25 -10.92 -1.04
N VAL A 89 -7.51 -10.53 -1.25
CA VAL A 89 -8.40 -11.09 -2.27
C VAL A 89 -8.96 -10.00 -3.17
N ALA A 90 -8.87 -10.21 -4.49
CA ALA A 90 -9.63 -9.46 -5.47
C ALA A 90 -10.90 -10.24 -5.87
N LEU A 91 -12.04 -9.56 -5.82
CA LEU A 91 -13.33 -10.09 -6.23
C LEU A 91 -13.55 -9.93 -7.74
N PRO A 92 -14.42 -10.72 -8.37
CA PRO A 92 -14.77 -10.54 -9.77
C PRO A 92 -15.26 -9.12 -10.07
N GLY A 93 -14.77 -8.56 -11.17
CA GLY A 93 -15.00 -7.16 -11.55
C GLY A 93 -13.90 -6.20 -11.11
N ALA A 94 -13.00 -6.60 -10.20
CA ALA A 94 -11.83 -5.81 -9.82
C ALA A 94 -10.93 -5.52 -11.02
N VAL A 95 -10.37 -4.32 -11.05
CA VAL A 95 -9.35 -3.91 -12.02
C VAL A 95 -8.01 -3.85 -11.28
N LEU A 96 -7.07 -4.68 -11.70
CA LEU A 96 -5.73 -4.75 -11.14
C LEU A 96 -4.87 -3.53 -11.56
N PRO A 97 -3.73 -3.26 -10.90
CA PRO A 97 -2.82 -2.18 -11.27
C PRO A 97 -2.38 -2.20 -12.73
N ASP A 98 -2.18 -3.39 -13.31
CA ASP A 98 -1.83 -3.58 -14.73
C ASP A 98 -2.99 -3.34 -15.71
N GLY A 99 -4.16 -2.93 -15.22
CA GLY A 99 -5.36 -2.65 -16.00
C GLY A 99 -6.21 -3.88 -16.34
N ARG A 100 -5.80 -5.09 -15.98
CA ARG A 100 -6.62 -6.29 -16.20
C ARG A 100 -7.85 -6.28 -15.31
N ARG A 101 -9.01 -6.53 -15.91
CA ARG A 101 -10.24 -6.77 -15.15
C ARG A 101 -10.33 -8.25 -14.78
N LEU A 102 -10.50 -8.50 -13.50
CA LEU A 102 -10.70 -9.86 -12.98
C LEU A 102 -12.12 -10.33 -13.28
N GLU A 103 -12.23 -11.50 -13.90
CA GLU A 103 -13.49 -12.16 -14.13
C GLU A 103 -13.50 -13.55 -13.46
N ARG A 104 -14.71 -14.06 -13.21
CA ARG A 104 -14.89 -15.45 -12.82
C ARG A 104 -14.35 -16.34 -13.93
N ALA A 105 -13.39 -17.19 -13.64
CA ALA A 105 -12.68 -17.99 -14.63
C ALA A 105 -12.77 -19.49 -14.34
N LYS A 106 -12.72 -20.30 -15.40
CA LYS A 106 -12.63 -21.76 -15.27
C LYS A 106 -11.18 -22.19 -15.51
N LEU A 107 -10.49 -22.59 -14.45
CA LEU A 107 -9.10 -23.02 -14.49
C LEU A 107 -9.01 -24.55 -14.35
N ARG A 108 -8.49 -25.24 -15.38
CA ARG A 108 -8.37 -26.70 -15.40
C ARG A 108 -9.63 -27.47 -15.01
N GLY A 109 -10.79 -26.92 -15.40
CA GLY A 109 -12.09 -27.52 -15.13
C GLY A 109 -12.81 -27.05 -13.87
N THR A 110 -12.13 -26.32 -13.00
CA THR A 110 -12.65 -25.79 -11.72
C THR A 110 -12.87 -24.28 -11.81
N VAL A 111 -13.98 -23.78 -11.28
CA VAL A 111 -14.30 -22.36 -11.30
C VAL A 111 -13.49 -21.68 -10.19
N SER A 112 -12.83 -20.56 -10.53
CA SER A 112 -12.26 -19.61 -9.59
C SER A 112 -13.14 -18.37 -9.53
N ASP A 113 -13.61 -18.04 -8.34
CA ASP A 113 -14.51 -16.91 -8.07
C ASP A 113 -13.81 -15.80 -7.31
N GLY A 114 -12.68 -15.37 -7.84
CA GLY A 114 -11.79 -14.38 -7.26
C GLY A 114 -10.32 -14.75 -7.47
N MET A 115 -9.43 -13.93 -6.92
CA MET A 115 -7.99 -14.11 -6.98
C MET A 115 -7.34 -13.75 -5.65
N ILE A 116 -6.50 -14.63 -5.12
CA ILE A 116 -5.63 -14.31 -3.99
C ILE A 116 -4.38 -13.64 -4.56
N LEU A 117 -3.95 -12.53 -3.98
CA LEU A 117 -3.00 -11.60 -4.57
C LEU A 117 -1.61 -11.69 -3.93
N SER A 118 -0.59 -11.48 -4.73
CA SER A 118 0.79 -11.24 -4.31
C SER A 118 1.05 -9.74 -4.10
N GLU A 119 2.18 -9.39 -3.46
CA GLU A 119 2.62 -7.99 -3.34
C GLU A 119 2.78 -7.31 -4.70
N ARG A 120 3.31 -8.04 -5.67
CA ARG A 120 3.49 -7.53 -7.03
C ARG A 120 2.17 -7.21 -7.72
N GLU A 121 1.13 -8.02 -7.53
CA GLU A 121 -0.18 -7.79 -8.12
C GLU A 121 -0.92 -6.61 -7.47
N LEU A 122 -0.51 -6.22 -6.26
CA LEU A 122 -0.97 -5.03 -5.55
C LEU A 122 -0.06 -3.80 -5.76
N GLU A 123 1.08 -3.95 -6.45
CA GLU A 123 2.16 -2.95 -6.54
C GLU A 123 2.72 -2.49 -5.17
N LEU A 124 2.63 -3.34 -4.15
CA LEU A 124 3.22 -3.08 -2.82
C LEU A 124 4.71 -3.45 -2.75
N GLY A 125 5.16 -4.34 -3.62
CA GLY A 125 6.54 -4.83 -3.69
C GLY A 125 6.78 -5.65 -4.95
N ASP A 126 8.01 -6.15 -5.11
CA ASP A 126 8.42 -6.96 -6.26
C ASP A 126 8.23 -8.47 -6.03
N ASP A 127 7.87 -8.89 -4.81
CA ASP A 127 7.71 -10.31 -4.49
C ASP A 127 6.48 -10.90 -5.19
N HIS A 128 6.75 -11.95 -5.94
CA HIS A 128 5.75 -12.76 -6.66
C HIS A 128 5.98 -14.25 -6.46
N ALA A 129 6.88 -14.64 -5.55
CA ALA A 129 7.15 -16.05 -5.25
C ALA A 129 5.99 -16.71 -4.50
N GLY A 130 5.12 -15.90 -3.87
CA GLY A 130 3.93 -16.33 -3.16
C GLY A 130 2.84 -15.27 -3.15
N ILE A 131 1.77 -15.54 -2.43
CA ILE A 131 0.72 -14.55 -2.15
C ILE A 131 1.11 -13.70 -0.94
N HIS A 132 0.52 -12.51 -0.83
CA HIS A 132 0.67 -11.65 0.33
C HIS A 132 -0.20 -12.17 1.49
N VAL A 133 0.46 -12.66 2.54
CA VAL A 133 -0.18 -13.12 3.77
C VAL A 133 -0.19 -11.99 4.78
N LEU A 134 -1.39 -11.62 5.23
CA LEU A 134 -1.58 -10.57 6.23
C LEU A 134 -1.30 -11.13 7.63
N ALA A 135 -0.45 -10.46 8.40
CA ALA A 135 -0.21 -10.81 9.79
C ALA A 135 -1.39 -10.31 10.66
N ASP A 136 -1.75 -11.09 11.68
CA ASP A 136 -2.78 -10.77 12.70
C ASP A 136 -4.01 -10.09 12.09
N GLY A 137 -4.70 -10.85 11.22
CA GLY A 137 -5.56 -10.31 10.23
C GLY A 137 -6.85 -9.66 10.73
N PRO A 138 -7.25 -8.57 10.09
CA PRO A 138 -8.58 -8.01 10.21
C PRO A 138 -9.65 -9.02 9.75
N GLU A 139 -10.91 -8.76 10.13
CA GLU A 139 -12.03 -9.63 9.81
C GLU A 139 -12.19 -9.85 8.30
N ALA A 140 -12.66 -11.04 7.91
CA ALA A 140 -12.97 -11.33 6.52
C ALA A 140 -13.98 -10.33 5.95
N GLY A 141 -13.76 -9.88 4.72
CA GLY A 141 -14.58 -8.87 4.05
C GLY A 141 -14.20 -7.42 4.37
N THR A 142 -13.27 -7.17 5.30
CA THR A 142 -12.75 -5.81 5.51
C THR A 142 -12.16 -5.29 4.20
N PRO A 143 -12.51 -4.05 3.78
CA PRO A 143 -11.88 -3.44 2.60
C PRO A 143 -10.37 -3.41 2.76
N LEU A 144 -9.65 -3.91 1.76
CA LEU A 144 -8.21 -4.04 1.86
C LEU A 144 -7.49 -2.68 1.90
N VAL A 145 -8.13 -1.62 1.39
CA VAL A 145 -7.64 -0.23 1.46
C VAL A 145 -7.55 0.30 2.89
N ASP A 146 -8.31 -0.28 3.83
CA ASP A 146 -8.27 0.09 5.25
C ASP A 146 -7.09 -0.57 5.99
N VAL A 147 -6.44 -1.54 5.34
CA VAL A 147 -5.38 -2.40 5.90
C VAL A 147 -4.04 -2.14 5.23
N LEU A 148 -4.05 -1.89 3.93
CA LEU A 148 -2.86 -1.73 3.10
C LEU A 148 -2.93 -0.43 2.27
N PRO A 149 -1.81 0.19 1.95
CA PRO A 149 -1.74 1.38 1.09
C PRO A 149 -1.97 0.99 -0.38
N LEU A 150 -3.19 0.57 -0.74
CA LEU A 150 -3.52 0.05 -2.06
C LEU A 150 -3.49 1.07 -3.18
N ALA A 151 -3.73 2.35 -2.87
CA ALA A 151 -3.79 3.43 -3.85
C ALA A 151 -3.07 4.65 -3.29
N GLU A 152 -1.98 5.03 -3.92
CA GLU A 152 -1.17 6.16 -3.51
C GLU A 152 -1.05 7.18 -4.63
N GLU A 153 -1.13 8.46 -4.27
CA GLU A 153 -0.75 9.56 -5.14
C GLU A 153 0.62 10.08 -4.70
N ILE A 154 1.55 10.15 -5.63
CA ILE A 154 2.95 10.49 -5.40
C ILE A 154 3.28 11.79 -6.12
N LEU A 155 3.85 12.77 -5.38
CA LEU A 155 4.45 13.97 -5.95
C LEU A 155 5.94 13.72 -6.18
N GLU A 156 6.40 13.95 -7.41
CA GLU A 156 7.82 14.04 -7.73
C GLU A 156 8.21 15.51 -7.72
N LEU A 157 9.19 15.84 -6.89
CA LEU A 157 9.61 17.20 -6.62
C LEU A 157 11.07 17.40 -7.02
N GLU A 158 11.36 18.50 -7.74
CA GLU A 158 12.73 18.94 -7.98
C GLU A 158 13.14 19.94 -6.88
N VAL A 159 14.14 19.55 -6.09
CA VAL A 159 14.63 20.36 -4.99
C VAL A 159 15.90 21.09 -5.40
N THR A 160 15.85 22.41 -5.39
CA THR A 160 16.99 23.26 -5.70
C THR A 160 18.00 23.34 -4.54
N GLY A 161 19.27 23.60 -4.85
CA GLY A 161 20.38 23.57 -3.88
C GLY A 161 20.26 24.57 -2.72
N ASN A 162 19.42 25.60 -2.84
CA ASN A 162 19.14 26.58 -1.80
C ASN A 162 18.08 26.12 -0.76
N ARG A 163 17.45 24.98 -0.99
CA ARG A 163 16.42 24.40 -0.10
C ARG A 163 16.74 22.94 0.27
N PRO A 164 17.93 22.66 0.86
CA PRO A 164 18.32 21.30 1.21
C PRO A 164 17.40 20.67 2.28
N ASP A 165 16.67 21.45 3.03
CA ASP A 165 15.65 20.98 3.97
C ASP A 165 14.52 20.20 3.32
N LEU A 166 14.23 20.47 2.03
CA LEU A 166 13.18 19.78 1.27
C LEU A 166 13.61 18.40 0.74
N LEU A 167 14.88 18.04 0.86
CA LEU A 167 15.35 16.68 0.53
C LEU A 167 14.83 15.60 1.49
N ALA A 168 14.29 16.02 2.64
CA ALA A 168 13.62 15.13 3.58
C ALA A 168 12.10 15.27 3.48
N VAL A 169 11.37 14.15 3.58
CA VAL A 169 9.90 14.14 3.58
C VAL A 169 9.33 15.07 4.66
N TYR A 170 9.99 15.14 5.82
CA TYR A 170 9.58 16.03 6.90
C TYR A 170 9.73 17.53 6.56
N GLY A 171 10.72 17.89 5.75
CA GLY A 171 10.86 19.26 5.25
C GLY A 171 9.69 19.65 4.34
N ILE A 172 9.29 18.76 3.45
CA ILE A 172 8.08 18.94 2.63
C ILE A 172 6.82 19.03 3.50
N ALA A 173 6.70 18.18 4.53
CA ALA A 173 5.55 18.22 5.45
C ALA A 173 5.44 19.59 6.17
N ARG A 174 6.57 20.18 6.59
CA ARG A 174 6.60 21.54 7.16
C ARG A 174 6.09 22.61 6.21
N GLU A 175 6.49 22.53 4.93
CA GLU A 175 6.00 23.47 3.92
C GLU A 175 4.49 23.31 3.71
N VAL A 176 4.02 22.07 3.59
CA VAL A 176 2.57 21.79 3.43
C VAL A 176 1.80 22.30 4.66
N ALA A 177 2.30 22.05 5.87
CA ALA A 177 1.69 22.57 7.10
C ALA A 177 1.61 24.11 7.10
N ALA A 178 2.68 24.79 6.69
CA ALA A 178 2.72 26.24 6.62
C ALA A 178 1.76 26.80 5.52
N LEU A 179 1.66 26.13 4.38
CA LEU A 179 0.84 26.57 3.26
C LEU A 179 -0.66 26.37 3.48
N PHE A 180 -1.04 25.32 4.20
CA PHE A 180 -2.44 24.94 4.40
C PHE A 180 -2.93 25.09 5.85
N GLY A 181 -2.08 25.56 6.77
CA GLY A 181 -2.45 25.75 8.17
C GLY A 181 -2.65 24.45 8.95
N GLY A 182 -2.09 23.33 8.45
CA GLY A 182 -2.16 22.04 9.10
C GLY A 182 -1.25 21.92 10.32
N GLU A 183 -1.61 21.04 11.25
CA GLU A 183 -0.74 20.68 12.37
C GLU A 183 0.35 19.71 11.91
N LEU A 184 1.61 20.05 12.18
CA LEU A 184 2.75 19.21 11.91
C LEU A 184 2.94 18.21 13.05
N ARG A 185 2.88 16.92 12.75
CA ARG A 185 3.17 15.86 13.72
C ARG A 185 4.68 15.80 13.99
N PRO A 186 5.10 15.43 15.21
CA PRO A 186 6.52 15.25 15.51
C PRO A 186 7.14 14.15 14.64
N MET A 187 8.45 14.26 14.40
CA MET A 187 9.19 13.17 13.76
C MET A 187 9.09 11.90 14.59
N PRO A 188 8.92 10.73 13.95
CA PRO A 188 8.93 9.46 14.67
C PRO A 188 10.33 9.18 15.22
N GLY A 189 10.38 8.57 16.40
CA GLY A 189 11.60 8.21 17.11
C GLY A 189 11.76 8.96 18.42
N GLU A 190 12.51 8.37 19.31
CA GLU A 190 12.94 8.98 20.56
C GLU A 190 14.37 9.48 20.41
N GLU A 191 14.68 10.64 20.98
CA GLU A 191 16.08 11.05 21.10
C GLU A 191 16.82 10.03 21.96
N PRO A 192 17.93 9.46 21.49
CA PRO A 192 18.69 8.53 22.29
C PRO A 192 19.21 9.23 23.55
N GLU A 193 19.05 8.58 24.71
CA GLU A 193 19.69 9.04 25.92
C GLU A 193 21.21 9.05 25.75
N LEU A 194 21.80 10.22 25.91
CA LEU A 194 23.27 10.35 25.87
C LEU A 194 23.86 9.77 27.17
N THR A 195 24.35 8.53 27.07
CA THR A 195 24.95 7.79 28.23
C THR A 195 26.44 8.05 28.40
N GLY A 196 26.96 9.19 28.04
CA GLY A 196 28.38 9.53 28.19
C GLY A 196 28.61 10.86 28.88
N GLU A 197 29.60 10.91 29.77
CA GLU A 197 30.03 12.16 30.40
C GLU A 197 30.84 13.06 29.45
N GLU A 198 31.42 12.51 28.39
CA GLU A 198 32.21 13.25 27.40
C GLU A 198 31.31 13.82 26.31
N ARG A 199 31.15 15.14 26.33
CA ARG A 199 30.57 15.88 25.23
C ARG A 199 31.67 16.21 24.22
N PRO A 200 31.51 15.92 22.92
CA PRO A 200 32.45 16.35 21.90
C PRO A 200 32.54 17.89 21.94
N HIS A 201 33.73 18.41 22.11
CA HIS A 201 33.97 19.82 22.03
C HIS A 201 34.30 20.19 20.60
N VAL A 202 33.44 20.98 20.00
CA VAL A 202 33.67 21.52 18.65
C VAL A 202 34.09 22.95 18.80
N ALA A 203 35.37 23.24 18.50
CA ALA A 203 35.87 24.61 18.39
C ALA A 203 35.82 25.01 16.89
N ILE A 204 35.17 26.14 16.62
CA ILE A 204 35.22 26.77 15.30
C ILE A 204 36.32 27.81 15.38
N GLU A 205 37.44 27.59 14.70
CA GLU A 205 38.46 28.59 14.49
C GLU A 205 38.03 29.50 13.33
N ASP A 206 38.07 30.79 13.54
CA ASP A 206 37.78 31.75 12.48
C ASP A 206 38.73 31.54 11.30
N LEU A 207 38.14 31.43 10.09
CA LEU A 207 38.83 31.35 8.82
C LEU A 207 39.30 32.70 8.34
#